data_2394f0ccb2f442c6f9c99944a5369871
#
_entry.id   2394f0ccb2f442c6f9c99944a5369871
#
_cell.length_a   1.000
_cell.length_b   1.000
_cell.length_c   1.000
_cell.angle_alpha   90.00
_cell.angle_beta   90.00
_cell.angle_gamma   90.00
#
_symmetry.space_group_name_H-M   'P 1'
#
loop_
_entity.id
_entity.type
_entity.pdbx_description
1 polymer ?
#
loop_
_entity_poly.entity_id
_entity_poly.type
_entity_poly.pdbx_seq_one_letter_code
_entity_poly.pdbx_strand_id
1 'polypeptide(L)'
;WIGRAAGYVSSTEVFEPAWTRARVDAQGEVEVEQARLDCRFAGPPSDPLVYGDVVVTHPEGSARLHAAADADGAAAAGAADDKHRRYPASLLPGGRLVPFSVETFGRWGAEARGWLRDAVDAVAERDPQVAAAGHWGKVAVLNAWFTRLSVALQKNNAACVLQAGRVRGSADLGGESGWEEDIDDLLREAAAAAGWSDFEA
;
A
#
# COMPACT_ATOMS: atom_id res chain seq x y z
N TRP A 1 -8.71 -6.32 -3.49
CA TRP A 1 -9.52 -6.41 -4.73
C TRP A 1 -8.65 -6.53 -5.99
N ILE A 2 -7.51 -5.81 -6.12
CA ILE A 2 -6.60 -5.91 -7.28
C ILE A 2 -6.17 -7.36 -7.51
N GLY A 3 -5.66 -8.03 -6.48
CA GLY A 3 -5.25 -9.41 -6.58
C GLY A 3 -6.37 -10.34 -7.07
N ARG A 4 -7.59 -10.15 -6.56
CA ARG A 4 -8.74 -10.94 -7.03
C ARG A 4 -9.09 -10.66 -8.50
N ALA A 5 -9.04 -9.39 -8.93
CA ALA A 5 -9.27 -9.04 -10.33
C ALA A 5 -8.23 -9.70 -11.25
N ALA A 6 -6.98 -9.77 -10.84
CA ALA A 6 -5.91 -10.48 -11.53
C ALA A 6 -5.96 -12.02 -11.33
N GLY A 7 -6.93 -12.52 -10.58
CA GLY A 7 -7.16 -13.96 -10.35
C GLY A 7 -6.29 -14.60 -9.28
N TYR A 8 -5.67 -13.80 -8.42
CA TYR A 8 -4.98 -14.31 -7.25
C TYR A 8 -5.94 -14.58 -6.10
N VAL A 9 -5.67 -15.62 -5.33
CA VAL A 9 -6.22 -15.77 -3.98
C VAL A 9 -5.50 -14.80 -3.07
N SER A 10 -6.23 -13.85 -2.48
CA SER A 10 -5.66 -12.78 -1.67
C SER A 10 -6.03 -12.95 -0.20
N SER A 11 -5.05 -12.79 0.70
CA SER A 11 -5.22 -12.74 2.15
C SER A 11 -4.62 -11.43 2.66
N THR A 12 -5.16 -10.90 3.76
CA THR A 12 -4.63 -9.72 4.45
C THR A 12 -4.16 -10.11 5.85
N GLU A 13 -3.28 -9.28 6.43
CA GLU A 13 -2.79 -9.46 7.78
C GLU A 13 -2.13 -10.84 8.00
N VAL A 14 -1.19 -11.20 7.13
CA VAL A 14 -0.59 -12.53 7.09
C VAL A 14 0.67 -12.59 7.95
N PHE A 15 0.71 -13.54 8.87
CA PHE A 15 1.91 -13.87 9.63
C PHE A 15 2.78 -14.84 8.84
N GLU A 16 4.08 -14.50 8.70
CA GLU A 16 5.06 -15.35 8.04
C GLU A 16 6.16 -15.78 9.02
N PRO A 17 6.12 -17.03 9.48
CA PRO A 17 7.09 -17.53 10.48
C PRO A 17 8.54 -17.45 10.05
N ALA A 18 8.80 -17.57 8.74
CA ALA A 18 10.17 -17.54 8.20
C ALA A 18 10.88 -16.20 8.46
N TRP A 19 10.14 -15.12 8.63
CA TRP A 19 10.68 -13.79 8.94
C TRP A 19 10.49 -13.36 10.40
N THR A 20 10.03 -14.27 11.27
CA THR A 20 9.96 -14.03 12.72
C THR A 20 11.36 -13.86 13.29
N ARG A 21 11.56 -12.88 14.16
CA ARG A 21 12.85 -12.55 14.78
C ARG A 21 12.76 -12.61 16.28
N ALA A 22 13.81 -13.10 16.90
CA ALA A 22 14.04 -12.91 18.34
C ALA A 22 14.92 -11.68 18.53
N ARG A 23 14.50 -10.75 19.35
CA ARG A 23 15.27 -9.59 19.78
C ARG A 23 15.45 -9.64 21.29
N VAL A 24 16.66 -9.33 21.74
CA VAL A 24 16.92 -9.17 23.17
C VAL A 24 16.73 -7.68 23.49
N ASP A 25 15.89 -7.36 24.43
CA ASP A 25 15.66 -6.00 24.88
C ASP A 25 16.80 -5.48 25.78
N ALA A 26 16.71 -4.23 26.24
CA ALA A 26 17.72 -3.62 27.11
C ALA A 26 17.78 -4.26 28.51
N GLN A 27 16.78 -5.05 28.89
CA GLN A 27 16.67 -5.78 30.16
C GLN A 27 17.19 -7.23 30.05
N GLY A 28 17.54 -7.68 28.80
CA GLY A 28 18.02 -9.02 28.52
C GLY A 28 16.89 -10.04 28.26
N GLU A 29 15.66 -9.59 28.20
CA GLU A 29 14.51 -10.44 27.89
C GLU A 29 14.40 -10.68 26.37
N VAL A 30 13.96 -11.89 25.98
CA VAL A 30 13.78 -12.25 24.58
C VAL A 30 12.38 -11.87 24.13
N GLU A 31 12.30 -10.85 23.30
CA GLU A 31 11.08 -10.47 22.59
C GLU A 31 11.02 -11.14 21.22
N VAL A 32 9.91 -11.79 20.91
CA VAL A 32 9.68 -12.42 19.59
C VAL A 32 8.84 -11.47 18.74
N GLU A 33 9.50 -10.85 17.75
CA GLU A 33 8.84 -10.02 16.76
C GLU A 33 8.33 -10.89 15.61
N GLN A 34 7.01 -11.11 15.57
CA GLN A 34 6.37 -11.83 14.47
C GLN A 34 6.31 -10.96 13.22
N ALA A 35 6.67 -11.53 12.07
CA ALA A 35 6.53 -10.84 10.79
C ALA A 35 5.06 -10.85 10.36
N ARG A 36 4.44 -9.68 10.33
CA ARG A 36 3.07 -9.45 9.86
C ARG A 36 3.12 -8.64 8.58
N LEU A 37 2.66 -9.23 7.49
CA LEU A 37 2.60 -8.63 6.16
C LEU A 37 1.17 -8.19 5.87
N ASP A 38 1.01 -7.07 5.18
CA ASP A 38 -0.32 -6.51 4.91
C ASP A 38 -1.15 -7.36 3.96
N CYS A 39 -0.49 -8.03 3.01
CA CYS A 39 -1.19 -8.90 2.08
C CYS A 39 -0.33 -10.04 1.54
N ARG A 40 -1.01 -11.08 1.07
CA ARG A 40 -0.43 -12.22 0.35
C ARG A 40 -1.27 -12.53 -0.87
N PHE A 41 -0.61 -12.80 -1.98
CA PHE A 41 -1.23 -13.17 -3.25
C PHE A 41 -0.69 -14.53 -3.69
N ALA A 42 -1.60 -15.49 -3.84
CA ALA A 42 -1.30 -16.80 -4.38
C ALA A 42 -1.91 -16.91 -5.79
N GLY A 43 -1.06 -17.03 -6.78
CA GLY A 43 -1.41 -17.30 -8.18
C GLY A 43 -1.56 -18.79 -8.46
N PRO A 44 -1.49 -19.21 -9.75
CA PRO A 44 -1.35 -20.60 -10.14
C PRO A 44 -0.16 -21.27 -9.43
N PRO A 45 -0.17 -22.62 -9.31
CA PRO A 45 0.89 -23.34 -8.59
C PRO A 45 2.32 -23.13 -9.14
N SER A 46 2.45 -22.68 -10.39
CA SER A 46 3.73 -22.35 -11.01
C SER A 46 4.29 -20.99 -10.58
N ASP A 47 3.45 -20.12 -10.04
CA ASP A 47 3.84 -18.75 -9.71
C ASP A 47 4.39 -18.68 -8.29
N PRO A 48 5.40 -17.82 -8.04
CA PRO A 48 5.88 -17.59 -6.69
C PRO A 48 4.78 -16.97 -5.85
N LEU A 49 4.70 -17.37 -4.59
CA LEU A 49 3.86 -16.72 -3.61
C LEU A 49 4.34 -15.28 -3.37
N VAL A 50 3.47 -14.30 -3.51
CA VAL A 50 3.82 -12.89 -3.35
C VAL A 50 3.32 -12.37 -2.01
N TYR A 51 4.22 -11.80 -1.22
CA TYR A 51 3.93 -11.10 0.01
C TYR A 51 4.04 -9.61 -0.23
N GLY A 52 2.98 -8.87 0.07
CA GLY A 52 2.95 -7.42 -0.03
C GLY A 52 3.02 -6.78 1.34
N ASP A 53 3.87 -5.77 1.47
CA ASP A 53 3.98 -4.96 2.68
C ASP A 53 3.96 -3.48 2.29
N VAL A 54 2.94 -2.77 2.76
CA VAL A 54 2.69 -1.37 2.39
C VAL A 54 3.52 -0.46 3.28
N VAL A 55 4.16 0.53 2.67
CA VAL A 55 4.84 1.58 3.42
C VAL A 55 4.60 2.94 2.76
N VAL A 56 4.06 3.86 3.55
CA VAL A 56 3.94 5.26 3.16
C VAL A 56 5.13 6.00 3.75
N THR A 57 5.89 6.70 2.92
CA THR A 57 7.07 7.45 3.33
C THR A 57 6.95 8.92 2.92
N HIS A 58 7.46 9.82 3.77
CA HIS A 58 7.48 11.24 3.47
C HIS A 58 8.85 11.63 2.92
N PRO A 59 8.93 12.14 1.68
CA PRO A 59 10.21 12.46 1.05
C PRO A 59 10.96 13.58 1.77
N GLU A 60 10.25 14.50 2.44
CA GLU A 60 10.83 15.58 3.23
C GLU A 60 11.18 15.15 4.68
N GLY A 61 10.95 13.89 5.04
CA GLY A 61 11.38 13.35 6.33
C GLY A 61 12.91 13.38 6.46
N SER A 62 13.44 13.73 7.64
CA SER A 62 14.86 13.96 7.88
C SER A 62 15.77 12.81 7.38
N ALA A 63 15.31 11.57 7.50
CA ALA A 63 16.05 10.39 7.03
C ALA A 63 16.10 10.21 5.51
N ARG A 64 15.23 10.90 4.75
CA ARG A 64 15.08 10.73 3.30
C ARG A 64 15.35 12.00 2.50
N LEU A 65 15.38 13.15 3.16
CA LEU A 65 15.41 14.47 2.54
C LEU A 65 16.53 14.62 1.50
N HIS A 66 17.75 14.26 1.84
CA HIS A 66 18.88 14.40 0.90
C HIS A 66 18.70 13.52 -0.32
N ALA A 67 18.37 12.25 -0.14
CA ALA A 67 18.16 11.33 -1.27
C ALA A 67 16.98 11.75 -2.15
N ALA A 68 15.90 12.27 -1.54
CA ALA A 68 14.73 12.73 -2.26
C ALA A 68 14.96 14.05 -3.03
N ALA A 69 15.89 14.89 -2.55
CA ALA A 69 16.31 16.09 -3.27
C ALA A 69 17.14 15.77 -4.52
N ASP A 70 17.92 14.68 -4.47
CA ASP A 70 18.84 14.30 -5.56
C ASP A 70 18.14 13.46 -6.63
N ALA A 71 17.14 12.66 -6.25
CA ALA A 71 16.49 11.73 -7.18
C ALA A 71 15.01 11.50 -6.88
N ASP A 72 14.23 11.54 -7.94
CA ASP A 72 12.81 11.24 -7.95
C ASP A 72 12.51 9.82 -7.45
N GLY A 73 11.66 9.70 -6.43
CA GLY A 73 11.23 8.41 -5.88
C GLY A 73 12.27 7.75 -4.96
N ALA A 74 13.34 8.45 -4.60
CA ALA A 74 14.39 7.92 -3.72
C ALA A 74 13.86 7.58 -2.32
N ALA A 75 12.87 8.32 -1.82
CA ALA A 75 12.26 8.00 -0.53
C ALA A 75 11.50 6.66 -0.58
N ALA A 76 10.71 6.45 -1.64
CA ALA A 76 10.00 5.17 -1.84
C ALA A 76 10.97 4.00 -2.07
N ALA A 77 12.05 4.22 -2.85
CA ALA A 77 13.08 3.21 -3.07
C ALA A 77 13.78 2.82 -1.75
N GLY A 78 14.23 3.81 -0.97
CA GLY A 78 14.85 3.53 0.32
C GLY A 78 13.90 2.85 1.32
N ALA A 79 12.60 3.14 1.28
CA ALA A 79 11.63 2.42 2.10
C ALA A 79 11.45 0.96 1.65
N ALA A 80 11.53 0.69 0.34
CA ALA A 80 11.53 -0.68 -0.19
C ALA A 80 12.78 -1.45 0.26
N ASP A 81 13.96 -0.82 0.20
CA ASP A 81 15.22 -1.41 0.68
C ASP A 81 15.15 -1.76 2.17
N ASP A 82 14.53 -0.92 3.00
CA ASP A 82 14.32 -1.22 4.42
C ASP A 82 13.45 -2.47 4.61
N LYS A 83 12.39 -2.64 3.78
CA LYS A 83 11.56 -3.84 3.81
C LYS A 83 12.33 -5.08 3.38
N HIS A 84 13.16 -5.01 2.34
CA HIS A 84 14.01 -6.13 1.92
C HIS A 84 15.05 -6.51 2.98
N ARG A 85 15.63 -5.54 3.69
CA ARG A 85 16.52 -5.82 4.82
C ARG A 85 15.77 -6.48 5.99
N ARG A 86 14.53 -6.06 6.23
CA ARG A 86 13.69 -6.64 7.28
C ARG A 86 13.23 -8.05 6.93
N TYR A 87 12.91 -8.32 5.68
CA TYR A 87 12.34 -9.56 5.16
C TYR A 87 13.20 -10.12 4.02
N PRO A 88 14.36 -10.70 4.34
CA PRO A 88 15.28 -11.18 3.31
C PRO A 88 14.69 -12.35 2.52
N ALA A 89 14.80 -12.28 1.20
CA ALA A 89 14.29 -13.32 0.28
C ALA A 89 14.92 -14.70 0.52
N SER A 90 16.16 -14.75 1.04
CA SER A 90 16.85 -16.00 1.35
C SER A 90 16.16 -16.86 2.40
N LEU A 91 15.29 -16.26 3.23
CA LEU A 91 14.55 -16.97 4.27
C LEU A 91 13.21 -17.51 3.78
N LEU A 92 12.79 -17.20 2.56
CA LEU A 92 11.50 -17.62 2.01
C LEU A 92 11.64 -18.27 0.63
N PRO A 93 12.10 -19.53 0.55
CA PRO A 93 12.20 -20.24 -0.71
C PRO A 93 10.82 -20.37 -1.39
N GLY A 94 10.73 -20.00 -2.67
CA GLY A 94 9.49 -20.07 -3.45
C GLY A 94 8.50 -18.94 -3.24
N GLY A 95 8.82 -17.97 -2.37
CA GLY A 95 8.06 -16.73 -2.21
C GLY A 95 8.88 -15.49 -2.58
N ARG A 96 8.22 -14.37 -2.81
CA ARG A 96 8.87 -13.07 -2.97
C ARG A 96 8.15 -11.98 -2.18
N LEU A 97 8.91 -11.06 -1.63
CA LEU A 97 8.40 -9.82 -1.08
C LEU A 97 8.23 -8.80 -2.22
N VAL A 98 7.13 -8.08 -2.21
CA VAL A 98 6.91 -6.88 -3.01
C VAL A 98 6.60 -5.74 -2.04
N PRO A 99 7.54 -4.84 -1.76
CA PRO A 99 7.25 -3.64 -1.00
C PRO A 99 6.34 -2.71 -1.80
N PHE A 100 5.14 -2.47 -1.28
CA PHE A 100 4.23 -1.46 -1.82
C PHE A 100 4.58 -0.10 -1.22
N SER A 101 5.78 0.39 -1.55
CA SER A 101 6.25 1.68 -1.10
C SER A 101 5.60 2.81 -1.90
N VAL A 102 5.16 3.86 -1.20
CA VAL A 102 4.57 5.05 -1.80
C VAL A 102 4.97 6.29 -1.01
N GLU A 103 5.29 7.37 -1.71
CA GLU A 103 5.51 8.66 -1.08
C GLU A 103 4.18 9.34 -0.78
N THR A 104 4.12 10.15 0.29
CA THR A 104 2.90 10.87 0.69
C THR A 104 2.29 11.72 -0.42
N PHE A 105 3.09 12.13 -1.41
CA PHE A 105 2.64 12.88 -2.58
C PHE A 105 2.17 11.98 -3.74
N GLY A 106 2.12 10.65 -3.54
CA GLY A 106 1.54 9.71 -4.50
C GLY A 106 2.53 9.05 -5.46
N ARG A 107 3.85 9.22 -5.28
CA ARG A 107 4.84 8.52 -6.09
C ARG A 107 5.04 7.08 -5.60
N TRP A 108 4.72 6.13 -6.43
CA TRP A 108 4.85 4.70 -6.16
C TRP A 108 6.25 4.19 -6.46
N GLY A 109 6.75 3.31 -5.61
CA GLY A 109 8.00 2.60 -5.82
C GLY A 109 7.99 1.71 -7.05
N ALA A 110 9.19 1.38 -7.56
CA ALA A 110 9.34 0.65 -8.80
C ALA A 110 8.75 -0.76 -8.74
N GLU A 111 8.94 -1.47 -7.62
CA GLU A 111 8.45 -2.84 -7.43
C GLU A 111 6.92 -2.92 -7.37
N ALA A 112 6.29 -2.00 -6.63
CA ALA A 112 4.83 -1.90 -6.60
C ALA A 112 4.26 -1.65 -8.01
N ARG A 113 4.86 -0.71 -8.77
CA ARG A 113 4.46 -0.44 -10.15
C ARG A 113 4.68 -1.63 -11.08
N GLY A 114 5.78 -2.38 -10.89
CA GLY A 114 6.06 -3.60 -11.63
C GLY A 114 4.98 -4.64 -11.39
N TRP A 115 4.72 -4.96 -10.12
CA TRP A 115 3.70 -5.94 -9.76
C TRP A 115 2.30 -5.57 -10.25
N LEU A 116 1.92 -4.27 -10.20
CA LEU A 116 0.64 -3.81 -10.72
C LEU A 116 0.52 -4.00 -12.24
N ARG A 117 1.60 -3.84 -12.99
CA ARG A 117 1.62 -4.13 -14.44
C ARG A 117 1.47 -5.62 -14.71
N ASP A 118 2.22 -6.46 -14.00
CA ASP A 118 2.11 -7.92 -14.10
C ASP A 118 0.66 -8.37 -13.79
N ALA A 119 0.04 -7.79 -12.76
CA ALA A 119 -1.34 -8.06 -12.40
C ALA A 119 -2.34 -7.62 -13.49
N VAL A 120 -2.10 -6.51 -14.18
CA VAL A 120 -2.92 -6.08 -15.34
C VAL A 120 -2.76 -7.03 -16.51
N ASP A 121 -1.57 -7.56 -16.75
CA ASP A 121 -1.34 -8.58 -17.78
C ASP A 121 -2.15 -9.83 -17.48
N ALA A 122 -2.18 -10.28 -16.23
CA ALA A 122 -3.02 -11.39 -15.79
C ALA A 122 -4.53 -11.12 -15.93
N VAL A 123 -4.99 -9.86 -15.74
CA VAL A 123 -6.38 -9.48 -16.05
C VAL A 123 -6.66 -9.62 -17.55
N ALA A 124 -5.75 -9.14 -18.40
CA ALA A 124 -5.95 -9.20 -19.86
C ALA A 124 -6.00 -10.64 -20.40
N GLU A 125 -5.34 -11.59 -19.74
CA GLU A 125 -5.43 -13.01 -20.10
C GLU A 125 -6.79 -13.63 -19.77
N ARG A 126 -7.55 -13.03 -18.85
CA ARG A 126 -8.82 -13.56 -18.31
C ARG A 126 -10.04 -12.80 -18.78
N ASP A 127 -9.88 -11.51 -19.08
CA ASP A 127 -10.96 -10.64 -19.53
C ASP A 127 -10.86 -10.39 -21.03
N PRO A 128 -11.76 -11.00 -21.84
CA PRO A 128 -11.75 -10.84 -23.30
C PRO A 128 -11.93 -9.39 -23.75
N GLN A 129 -12.60 -8.54 -22.97
CA GLN A 129 -12.79 -7.13 -23.33
C GLN A 129 -11.47 -6.35 -23.18
N VAL A 130 -10.73 -6.60 -22.10
CA VAL A 130 -9.40 -6.00 -21.89
C VAL A 130 -8.43 -6.53 -22.94
N ALA A 131 -8.46 -7.82 -23.23
CA ALA A 131 -7.65 -8.45 -24.28
C ALA A 131 -7.93 -7.85 -25.66
N ALA A 132 -9.19 -7.71 -26.04
CA ALA A 132 -9.62 -7.15 -27.32
C ALA A 132 -9.22 -5.68 -27.49
N ALA A 133 -9.23 -4.90 -26.42
CA ALA A 133 -8.76 -3.52 -26.40
C ALA A 133 -7.22 -3.40 -26.41
N GLY A 134 -6.50 -4.51 -26.26
CA GLY A 134 -5.04 -4.58 -26.36
C GLY A 134 -4.33 -3.65 -25.35
N HIS A 135 -3.35 -2.91 -25.84
CA HIS A 135 -2.59 -1.98 -25.03
C HIS A 135 -3.48 -0.97 -24.26
N TRP A 136 -4.47 -0.40 -24.93
CA TRP A 136 -5.38 0.60 -24.33
C TRP A 136 -6.24 0.03 -23.23
N GLY A 137 -6.69 -1.23 -23.35
CA GLY A 137 -7.41 -1.93 -22.28
C GLY A 137 -6.55 -2.05 -21.01
N LYS A 138 -5.30 -2.49 -21.17
CA LYS A 138 -4.34 -2.60 -20.06
C LYS A 138 -4.07 -1.23 -19.41
N VAL A 139 -3.86 -0.19 -20.21
CA VAL A 139 -3.65 1.18 -19.70
C VAL A 139 -4.86 1.67 -18.92
N ALA A 140 -6.07 1.42 -19.40
CA ALA A 140 -7.30 1.83 -18.73
C ALA A 140 -7.44 1.16 -17.36
N VAL A 141 -7.22 -0.16 -17.27
CA VAL A 141 -7.24 -0.90 -15.99
C VAL A 141 -6.19 -0.37 -15.04
N LEU A 142 -4.96 -0.20 -15.49
CA LEU A 142 -3.86 0.29 -14.67
C LEU A 142 -4.12 1.70 -14.11
N ASN A 143 -4.62 2.60 -14.96
CA ASN A 143 -4.97 3.96 -14.54
C ASN A 143 -6.12 3.96 -13.53
N ALA A 144 -7.15 3.13 -13.73
CA ALA A 144 -8.24 2.99 -12.76
C ALA A 144 -7.72 2.50 -11.40
N TRP A 145 -6.78 1.56 -11.38
CA TRP A 145 -6.18 1.09 -10.15
C TRP A 145 -5.33 2.16 -9.46
N PHE A 146 -4.47 2.85 -10.20
CA PHE A 146 -3.67 3.94 -9.63
C PHE A 146 -4.54 5.07 -9.10
N THR A 147 -5.63 5.41 -9.78
CA THR A 147 -6.57 6.43 -9.30
C THR A 147 -7.18 6.03 -7.95
N ARG A 148 -7.69 4.80 -7.84
CA ARG A 148 -8.26 4.30 -6.58
C ARG A 148 -7.23 4.26 -5.44
N LEU A 149 -6.03 3.77 -5.71
CA LEU A 149 -4.95 3.72 -4.73
C LEU A 149 -4.52 5.13 -4.29
N SER A 150 -4.45 6.08 -5.22
CA SER A 150 -4.11 7.47 -4.92
C SER A 150 -5.19 8.14 -4.06
N VAL A 151 -6.45 7.90 -4.35
CA VAL A 151 -7.56 8.40 -3.52
C VAL A 151 -7.49 7.81 -2.11
N ALA A 152 -7.27 6.49 -1.98
CA ALA A 152 -7.12 5.86 -0.67
C ALA A 152 -5.93 6.44 0.12
N LEU A 153 -4.79 6.68 -0.54
CA LEU A 153 -3.63 7.32 0.07
C LEU A 153 -3.96 8.72 0.59
N GLN A 154 -4.61 9.57 -0.22
CA GLN A 154 -4.93 10.94 0.17
C GLN A 154 -5.98 10.99 1.29
N LYS A 155 -6.98 10.11 1.27
CA LYS A 155 -7.92 9.95 2.38
C LYS A 155 -7.20 9.61 3.68
N ASN A 156 -6.28 8.67 3.64
CA ASN A 156 -5.51 8.28 4.81
C ASN A 156 -4.57 9.40 5.29
N ASN A 157 -3.92 10.11 4.38
CA ASN A 157 -3.10 11.27 4.73
C ASN A 157 -3.95 12.36 5.41
N ALA A 158 -5.14 12.66 4.89
CA ALA A 158 -6.06 13.62 5.49
C ALA A 158 -6.50 13.17 6.89
N ALA A 159 -6.85 11.90 7.06
CA ALA A 159 -7.21 11.34 8.36
C ALA A 159 -6.08 11.47 9.39
N CYS A 160 -4.84 11.19 9.00
CA CYS A 160 -3.67 11.37 9.86
C CYS A 160 -3.49 12.84 10.29
N VAL A 161 -3.67 13.80 9.37
CA VAL A 161 -3.56 15.24 9.69
C VAL A 161 -4.66 15.67 10.65
N LEU A 162 -5.90 15.25 10.40
CA LEU A 162 -7.03 15.55 11.28
C LEU A 162 -6.85 14.96 12.67
N GLN A 163 -6.37 13.73 12.75
CA GLN A 163 -6.10 13.06 14.02
C GLN A 163 -4.98 13.77 14.81
N ALA A 164 -3.91 14.20 14.13
CA ALA A 164 -2.86 14.99 14.77
C ALA A 164 -3.36 16.36 15.24
N GLY A 165 -4.25 16.99 14.49
CA GLY A 165 -4.91 18.26 14.86
C GLY A 165 -5.77 18.11 16.13
N ARG A 166 -6.52 17.02 16.23
CA ARG A 166 -7.34 16.71 17.43
C ARG A 166 -6.51 16.51 18.68
N VAL A 167 -5.41 15.77 18.60
CA VAL A 167 -4.49 15.57 19.75
C VAL A 167 -3.91 16.89 20.25
N ARG A 168 -3.64 17.84 19.35
CA ARG A 168 -3.17 19.18 19.71
C ARG A 168 -4.29 20.08 20.21
N GLY A 169 -5.48 20.00 19.61
CA GLY A 169 -6.62 20.83 19.97
C GLY A 169 -7.31 20.42 21.28
N SER A 170 -7.27 19.14 21.65
CA SER A 170 -7.83 18.68 22.93
C SER A 170 -7.05 19.17 24.15
N ALA A 171 -5.83 19.67 23.95
CA ALA A 171 -5.05 20.33 25.01
C ALA A 171 -5.47 21.80 25.24
N ASP A 172 -6.17 22.43 24.28
CA ASP A 172 -6.39 23.89 24.30
C ASP A 172 -7.86 24.35 24.13
N LEU A 173 -8.79 23.52 23.63
CA LEU A 173 -10.16 23.93 23.36
C LEU A 173 -11.18 22.85 23.77
N GLY A 174 -11.82 23.02 24.90
CA GLY A 174 -13.05 22.31 25.25
C GLY A 174 -14.22 22.78 24.36
N GLY A 175 -14.35 22.22 23.16
CA GLY A 175 -15.42 22.51 22.23
C GLY A 175 -15.66 21.35 21.26
N GLU A 176 -16.88 20.84 21.24
CA GLU A 176 -17.33 19.84 20.26
C GLU A 176 -17.20 20.40 18.85
N SER A 177 -16.48 19.69 17.97
CA SER A 177 -16.29 20.12 16.58
C SER A 177 -17.22 19.35 15.65
N GLY A 178 -18.18 20.03 15.04
CA GLY A 178 -19.09 19.50 14.01
C GLY A 178 -18.46 19.24 12.63
N TRP A 179 -17.16 19.01 12.55
CA TRP A 179 -16.43 18.82 11.30
C TRP A 179 -16.48 17.40 10.74
N GLU A 180 -16.88 16.44 11.56
CA GLU A 180 -16.87 15.01 11.16
C GLU A 180 -17.96 14.71 10.15
N GLU A 181 -19.16 15.27 10.35
CA GLU A 181 -20.30 15.08 9.45
C GLU A 181 -20.06 15.73 8.07
N ASP A 182 -19.45 16.92 8.04
CA ASP A 182 -19.20 17.65 6.78
C ASP A 182 -18.19 16.97 5.86
N ILE A 183 -17.14 16.32 6.42
CA ILE A 183 -16.10 15.68 5.61
C ILE A 183 -16.59 14.33 5.05
N ASP A 184 -17.31 13.56 5.83
CA ASP A 184 -17.88 12.29 5.37
C ASP A 184 -18.97 12.51 4.31
N ASP A 185 -19.72 13.58 4.41
CA ASP A 185 -20.71 13.97 3.40
C ASP A 185 -20.06 14.48 2.12
N LEU A 186 -19.03 15.31 2.20
CA LEU A 186 -18.23 15.74 1.05
C LEU A 186 -17.53 14.57 0.34
N LEU A 187 -17.03 13.59 1.10
CA LEU A 187 -16.42 12.40 0.54
C LEU A 187 -17.45 11.46 -0.10
N ARG A 188 -18.66 11.37 0.47
CA ARG A 188 -19.79 10.64 -0.10
C ARG A 188 -20.31 11.28 -1.40
N GLU A 189 -20.43 12.63 -1.44
CA GLU A 189 -20.80 13.37 -2.65
C GLU A 189 -19.75 13.20 -3.76
N ALA A 190 -18.46 13.29 -3.42
CA ALA A 190 -17.37 13.07 -4.37
C ALA A 190 -17.35 11.63 -4.92
N ALA A 191 -17.65 10.64 -4.09
CA ALA A 191 -17.75 9.24 -4.51
C ALA A 191 -18.98 9.00 -5.40
N ALA A 192 -20.12 9.59 -5.08
CA ALA A 192 -21.34 9.52 -5.87
C ALA A 192 -21.19 10.22 -7.24
N ALA A 193 -20.57 11.41 -7.27
CA ALA A 193 -20.25 12.12 -8.50
C ALA A 193 -19.27 11.36 -9.41
N ALA A 194 -18.42 10.52 -8.84
CA ALA A 194 -17.49 9.64 -9.56
C ALA A 194 -18.13 8.30 -10.00
N GLY A 195 -19.41 8.07 -9.73
CA GLY A 195 -20.10 6.81 -10.05
C GLY A 195 -19.65 5.61 -9.19
N TRP A 196 -19.21 5.86 -7.97
CA TRP A 196 -18.64 4.85 -7.06
C TRP A 196 -19.68 4.39 -6.03
N SER A 197 -20.79 3.81 -6.50
CA SER A 197 -21.91 3.35 -5.66
C SER A 197 -21.60 2.13 -4.75
N ASP A 198 -20.45 1.47 -4.91
CA ASP A 198 -20.13 0.23 -4.22
C ASP A 198 -18.98 0.37 -3.19
N PHE A 199 -18.80 1.56 -2.63
CA PHE A 199 -17.83 1.79 -1.56
C PHE A 199 -18.52 1.67 -0.19
N GLU A 200 -18.95 0.46 0.18
CA GLU A 200 -19.20 0.13 1.58
C GLU A 200 -17.87 -0.29 2.23
N ALA A 201 -17.62 0.31 3.40
CA ALA A 201 -16.43 0.21 4.23
C ALA A 201 -16.11 -1.21 4.72
#